data_892bde6605ee87a61d2a5ac2e4873009
#
_entry.id   892bde6605ee87a61d2a5ac2e4873009
#
_cell.length_a   1.000
_cell.length_b   1.000
_cell.length_c   1.000
_cell.angle_alpha   90.00
_cell.angle_beta   90.00
_cell.angle_gamma   90.00
#
_symmetry.space_group_name_H-M   'P 1'
#
loop_
_entity.id
_entity.type
_entity.pdbx_description
1 polymer ?
#
loop_
_entity_poly.entity_id
_entity_poly.type
_entity_poly.pdbx_seq_one_letter_code
_entity_poly.pdbx_strand_id
1 'polypeptide(L)'
;MINNTRQPAQIRGLLSAVCLALAVITSALAHAEQKKMLGPYEAHYVVVQSTFFSEDVAAKYDIVRGRDRALMNVSFLDESLTPVPVQLTGTVKNLLSQEADLDFREVREGPAIYYLAEVRHTDRETLRFRIEVTTPDGEVRALEFQQQMFWDGR
;
A
#
# COMPACT_ATOMS: atom_id res chain seq x y z
N MET A 1 -14.18 11.28 68.35
CA MET A 1 -14.70 10.57 67.18
C MET A 1 -13.86 10.98 65.99
N ILE A 2 -13.01 10.08 65.52
CA ILE A 2 -12.02 10.34 64.47
C ILE A 2 -12.47 9.56 63.25
N ASN A 3 -12.89 10.24 62.18
CA ASN A 3 -13.25 9.61 60.93
C ASN A 3 -12.06 9.67 59.99
N ASN A 4 -11.46 8.53 59.74
CA ASN A 4 -10.30 8.34 58.87
C ASN A 4 -10.80 7.85 57.51
N THR A 5 -10.95 8.72 56.53
CA THR A 5 -11.25 8.35 55.17
C THR A 5 -9.95 8.17 54.37
N ARG A 6 -9.51 6.94 54.27
CA ARG A 6 -8.41 6.56 53.35
C ARG A 6 -8.92 6.59 51.91
N GLN A 7 -8.35 7.43 51.10
CA GLN A 7 -8.56 7.44 49.63
C GLN A 7 -7.74 6.31 48.95
N PRO A 8 -8.28 5.65 47.95
CA PRO A 8 -7.54 4.61 47.22
C PRO A 8 -6.64 5.21 46.14
N ALA A 9 -5.34 5.24 46.42
CA ALA A 9 -4.30 5.70 45.48
C ALA A 9 -3.91 4.67 44.42
N GLN A 10 -4.65 3.57 44.28
CA GLN A 10 -4.26 2.42 43.45
C GLN A 10 -4.83 2.42 42.02
N ILE A 11 -5.82 3.27 41.72
CA ILE A 11 -6.53 3.19 40.39
C ILE A 11 -5.83 4.00 39.31
N ARG A 12 -4.99 4.98 39.65
CA ARG A 12 -4.30 5.82 38.66
C ARG A 12 -3.15 5.13 37.96
N GLY A 13 -2.53 4.12 38.54
CA GLY A 13 -1.41 3.39 37.95
C GLY A 13 -1.82 2.39 36.85
N LEU A 14 -3.02 1.79 36.97
CA LEU A 14 -3.47 0.78 36.00
C LEU A 14 -3.92 1.39 34.66
N LEU A 15 -4.53 2.57 34.69
CA LEU A 15 -4.96 3.24 33.45
C LEU A 15 -3.78 3.71 32.58
N SER A 16 -2.68 4.15 33.19
CA SER A 16 -1.48 4.57 32.45
C SER A 16 -0.75 3.41 31.77
N ALA A 17 -0.75 2.23 32.39
CA ALA A 17 -0.10 1.04 31.82
C ALA A 17 -0.89 0.46 30.63
N VAL A 18 -2.22 0.54 30.67
CA VAL A 18 -3.08 0.05 29.57
C VAL A 18 -3.00 0.95 28.35
N CYS A 19 -2.90 2.28 28.51
CA CYS A 19 -2.73 3.20 27.39
C CYS A 19 -1.37 3.04 26.69
N LEU A 20 -0.31 2.73 27.45
CA LEU A 20 1.03 2.50 26.86
C LEU A 20 1.10 1.17 26.10
N ALA A 21 0.40 0.14 26.56
CA ALA A 21 0.34 -1.16 25.89
C ALA A 21 -0.47 -1.09 24.57
N LEU A 22 -1.53 -0.27 24.52
CA LEU A 22 -2.30 -0.07 23.28
C LEU A 22 -1.52 0.70 22.21
N ALA A 23 -0.65 1.63 22.62
CA ALA A 23 0.19 2.41 21.68
C ALA A 23 1.27 1.57 20.98
N VAL A 24 1.68 0.43 21.57
CA VAL A 24 2.70 -0.46 20.99
C VAL A 24 2.10 -1.42 19.95
N ILE A 25 0.79 -1.72 20.04
CA ILE A 25 0.13 -2.67 19.13
C ILE A 25 -0.21 -2.01 17.77
N THR A 26 -0.31 -0.67 17.71
CA THR A 26 -0.60 0.04 16.46
C THR A 26 0.59 0.19 15.52
N SER A 27 1.81 -0.11 15.95
CA SER A 27 3.03 0.00 15.12
C SER A 27 3.36 -1.26 14.30
N ALA A 28 2.60 -2.34 14.42
CA ALA A 28 2.91 -3.62 13.73
C ALA A 28 2.18 -3.83 12.40
N LEU A 29 1.33 -2.89 11.95
CA LEU A 29 0.59 -2.99 10.68
C LEU A 29 0.91 -1.89 9.67
N ALA A 30 2.05 -1.22 9.83
CA ALA A 30 2.55 -0.29 8.82
C ALA A 30 3.21 -1.07 7.67
N HIS A 31 2.43 -1.77 6.85
CA HIS A 31 2.73 -1.82 5.43
C HIS A 31 2.43 -0.40 4.95
N ALA A 32 3.45 0.45 5.03
CA ALA A 32 3.33 1.85 4.70
C ALA A 32 2.91 1.94 3.23
N GLU A 33 1.69 2.35 3.00
CA GLU A 33 1.31 2.91 1.72
C GLU A 33 2.39 3.92 1.36
N GLN A 34 3.09 3.65 0.27
CA GLN A 34 4.16 4.54 -0.16
C GLN A 34 3.51 5.65 -0.98
N LYS A 35 3.99 6.89 -0.77
CA LYS A 35 3.49 8.03 -1.51
C LYS A 35 4.63 8.88 -2.07
N LYS A 36 4.40 9.50 -3.22
CA LYS A 36 5.34 10.37 -3.91
C LYS A 36 4.61 11.51 -4.60
N MET A 37 5.14 12.71 -4.46
CA MET A 37 4.63 13.86 -5.21
C MET A 37 5.10 13.79 -6.66
N LEU A 38 4.18 13.94 -7.59
CA LEU A 38 4.40 14.04 -9.03
C LEU A 38 3.84 15.39 -9.51
N GLY A 39 4.61 16.46 -9.34
CA GLY A 39 4.13 17.83 -9.51
C GLY A 39 3.06 18.15 -8.46
N PRO A 40 1.86 18.63 -8.86
CA PRO A 40 0.77 18.93 -7.92
C PRO A 40 -0.03 17.69 -7.52
N TYR A 41 0.32 16.49 -7.99
CA TYR A 41 -0.41 15.26 -7.72
C TYR A 41 0.35 14.37 -6.73
N GLU A 42 -0.38 13.78 -5.79
CA GLU A 42 0.15 12.78 -4.86
C GLU A 42 -0.16 11.38 -5.41
N ALA A 43 0.88 10.62 -5.75
CA ALA A 43 0.78 9.21 -6.13
C ALA A 43 0.87 8.33 -4.87
N HIS A 44 -0.13 7.51 -4.63
CA HIS A 44 -0.14 6.46 -3.63
C HIS A 44 0.08 5.12 -4.31
N TYR A 45 0.99 4.31 -3.81
CA TYR A 45 1.29 3.03 -4.44
C TYR A 45 1.69 1.97 -3.41
N VAL A 46 1.35 0.73 -3.74
CA VAL A 46 1.70 -0.45 -2.95
C VAL A 46 1.81 -1.66 -3.86
N VAL A 47 2.73 -2.56 -3.53
CA VAL A 47 2.80 -3.90 -4.15
C VAL A 47 2.66 -4.92 -3.04
N VAL A 48 1.59 -5.72 -3.08
CA VAL A 48 1.27 -6.72 -2.07
C VAL A 48 1.16 -8.11 -2.69
N GLN A 49 1.52 -9.14 -1.92
CA GLN A 49 1.37 -10.52 -2.36
C GLN A 49 -0.09 -10.84 -2.68
N SER A 50 -0.34 -11.52 -3.80
CA SER A 50 -1.71 -11.82 -4.23
C SER A 50 -2.43 -12.79 -3.28
N THR A 51 -1.70 -13.55 -2.50
CA THR A 51 -2.22 -14.46 -1.46
C THR A 51 -2.78 -13.71 -0.25
N PHE A 52 -2.43 -12.44 -0.07
CA PHE A 52 -3.00 -11.57 0.96
C PHE A 52 -4.51 -11.33 0.79
N PHE A 53 -5.00 -11.36 -0.45
CA PHE A 53 -6.42 -11.18 -0.74
C PHE A 53 -7.20 -12.47 -0.48
N SER A 54 -8.40 -12.36 0.13
CA SER A 54 -9.31 -13.51 0.25
C SER A 54 -9.78 -13.98 -1.13
N GLU A 55 -10.30 -15.20 -1.22
CA GLU A 55 -10.79 -15.75 -2.49
C GLU A 55 -11.90 -14.89 -3.09
N ASP A 56 -12.82 -14.40 -2.25
CA ASP A 56 -13.93 -13.55 -2.69
C ASP A 56 -13.44 -12.22 -3.27
N VAL A 57 -12.44 -11.58 -2.60
CA VAL A 57 -11.84 -10.34 -3.09
C VAL A 57 -11.07 -10.60 -4.38
N ALA A 58 -10.30 -11.68 -4.43
CA ALA A 58 -9.54 -12.04 -5.62
C ALA A 58 -10.48 -12.30 -6.82
N ALA A 59 -11.59 -13.01 -6.61
CA ALA A 59 -12.60 -13.25 -7.65
C ALA A 59 -13.28 -11.95 -8.12
N LYS A 60 -13.63 -11.05 -7.17
CA LYS A 60 -14.27 -9.77 -7.50
C LYS A 60 -13.40 -8.89 -8.40
N TYR A 61 -12.09 -8.90 -8.18
CA TYR A 61 -11.14 -8.04 -8.88
C TYR A 61 -10.29 -8.78 -9.90
N ASP A 62 -10.65 -10.00 -10.26
CA ASP A 62 -9.91 -10.85 -11.21
C ASP A 62 -8.41 -10.93 -10.88
N ILE A 63 -8.10 -11.17 -9.60
CA ILE A 63 -6.74 -11.31 -9.10
C ILE A 63 -6.36 -12.79 -9.09
N VAL A 64 -5.32 -13.14 -9.82
CA VAL A 64 -4.79 -14.51 -9.77
C VAL A 64 -3.91 -14.67 -8.53
N ARG A 65 -4.36 -15.50 -7.58
CA ARG A 65 -3.61 -15.78 -6.35
C ARG A 65 -2.51 -16.79 -6.61
N GLY A 66 -1.32 -16.49 -6.12
CA GLY A 66 -0.15 -17.38 -6.20
C GLY A 66 1.02 -16.82 -5.41
N ARG A 67 1.90 -17.70 -4.93
CA ARG A 67 3.10 -17.29 -4.16
C ARG A 67 4.10 -16.48 -4.99
N ASP A 68 4.06 -16.63 -6.31
CA ASP A 68 4.91 -15.99 -7.31
C ASP A 68 4.25 -14.76 -7.94
N ARG A 69 3.14 -14.29 -7.33
CA ARG A 69 2.32 -13.21 -7.85
C ARG A 69 2.05 -12.16 -6.79
N ALA A 70 2.14 -10.92 -7.19
CA ALA A 70 1.75 -9.77 -6.40
C ALA A 70 0.79 -8.89 -7.21
N LEU A 71 0.05 -8.04 -6.52
CA LEU A 71 -0.78 -6.99 -7.11
C LEU A 71 -0.16 -5.64 -6.79
N MET A 72 0.11 -4.88 -7.82
CA MET A 72 0.42 -3.46 -7.70
C MET A 72 -0.88 -2.67 -7.74
N ASN A 73 -1.05 -1.76 -6.79
CA ASN A 73 -2.14 -0.78 -6.77
C ASN A 73 -1.54 0.62 -6.76
N VAL A 74 -2.01 1.48 -7.65
CA VAL A 74 -1.63 2.89 -7.72
C VAL A 74 -2.87 3.75 -7.79
N SER A 75 -2.87 4.88 -7.07
CA SER A 75 -3.92 5.89 -7.15
C SER A 75 -3.31 7.30 -7.11
N PHE A 76 -4.05 8.29 -7.58
CA PHE A 76 -3.57 9.66 -7.67
C PHE A 76 -4.60 10.63 -7.11
N LEU A 77 -4.11 11.56 -6.33
CA LEU A 77 -4.91 12.63 -5.74
C LEU A 77 -4.35 13.99 -6.17
N ASP A 78 -5.23 14.97 -6.33
CA ASP A 78 -4.84 16.37 -6.51
C ASP A 78 -4.53 17.04 -5.15
N GLU A 79 -4.19 18.33 -5.17
CA GLU A 79 -3.90 19.14 -3.97
C GLU A 79 -5.07 19.21 -2.97
N SER A 80 -6.29 18.97 -3.44
CA SER A 80 -7.50 18.91 -2.60
C SER A 80 -7.79 17.50 -2.08
N LEU A 81 -6.86 16.54 -2.28
CA LEU A 81 -7.02 15.12 -1.97
C LEU A 81 -8.19 14.46 -2.72
N THR A 82 -8.53 14.99 -3.90
CA THR A 82 -9.57 14.43 -4.76
C THR A 82 -8.93 13.44 -5.74
N PRO A 83 -9.49 12.23 -5.90
CA PRO A 83 -9.01 11.27 -6.88
C PRO A 83 -9.08 11.81 -8.31
N VAL A 84 -7.99 11.68 -9.05
CA VAL A 84 -7.88 12.14 -10.43
C VAL A 84 -7.60 10.98 -11.37
N PRO A 85 -8.25 10.94 -12.55
CA PRO A 85 -7.92 9.95 -13.58
C PRO A 85 -6.61 10.34 -14.28
N VAL A 86 -5.80 9.31 -14.58
CA VAL A 86 -4.53 9.44 -15.29
C VAL A 86 -4.39 8.37 -16.36
N GLN A 87 -3.44 8.52 -17.29
CA GLN A 87 -3.03 7.44 -18.16
C GLN A 87 -1.71 6.86 -17.66
N LEU A 88 -1.61 5.54 -17.62
CA LEU A 88 -0.44 4.83 -17.13
C LEU A 88 0.14 3.90 -18.19
N THR A 89 1.45 3.91 -18.29
CA THR A 89 2.24 2.82 -18.83
C THR A 89 3.35 2.50 -17.85
N GLY A 90 3.84 1.27 -17.83
CA GLY A 90 4.91 0.96 -16.90
C GLY A 90 5.61 -0.35 -17.20
N THR A 91 6.80 -0.46 -16.67
CA THR A 91 7.60 -1.68 -16.73
C THR A 91 8.14 -2.04 -15.35
N VAL A 92 8.41 -3.32 -15.19
CA VAL A 92 9.12 -3.88 -14.03
C VAL A 92 10.37 -4.60 -14.51
N LYS A 93 11.50 -4.36 -13.84
CA LYS A 93 12.79 -4.93 -14.19
C LYS A 93 13.47 -5.54 -12.98
N ASN A 94 14.02 -6.75 -13.12
CA ASN A 94 14.84 -7.36 -12.07
C ASN A 94 16.32 -6.96 -12.17
N LEU A 95 17.14 -7.44 -11.22
CA LEU A 95 18.57 -7.12 -11.20
C LEU A 95 19.36 -7.77 -12.35
N LEU A 96 18.80 -8.77 -13.02
CA LEU A 96 19.37 -9.39 -14.23
C LEU A 96 18.97 -8.66 -15.51
N SER A 97 18.33 -7.50 -15.39
CA SER A 97 17.81 -6.69 -16.51
C SER A 97 16.71 -7.38 -17.33
N GLN A 98 16.06 -8.40 -16.79
CA GLN A 98 14.85 -8.94 -17.38
C GLN A 98 13.71 -7.96 -17.10
N GLU A 99 12.99 -7.58 -18.15
CA GLU A 99 11.94 -6.56 -18.09
C GLU A 99 10.62 -7.14 -18.58
N ALA A 100 9.54 -6.70 -17.95
CA ALA A 100 8.17 -7.02 -18.34
C ALA A 100 7.31 -5.76 -18.26
N ASP A 101 6.30 -5.68 -19.13
CA ASP A 101 5.31 -4.61 -19.09
C ASP A 101 4.34 -4.82 -17.92
N LEU A 102 3.80 -3.73 -17.40
CA LEU A 102 2.74 -3.69 -16.41
C LEU A 102 1.43 -3.34 -17.09
N ASP A 103 0.53 -4.31 -17.17
CA ASP A 103 -0.82 -4.11 -17.73
C ASP A 103 -1.73 -3.50 -16.67
N PHE A 104 -1.90 -2.18 -16.69
CA PHE A 104 -2.77 -1.46 -15.78
C PHE A 104 -4.23 -1.53 -16.21
N ARG A 105 -5.10 -1.87 -15.26
CA ARG A 105 -6.56 -1.74 -15.39
C ARG A 105 -7.10 -0.77 -14.38
N GLU A 106 -7.97 0.12 -14.84
CA GLU A 106 -8.66 1.07 -13.96
C GLU A 106 -9.83 0.38 -13.24
N VAL A 107 -9.93 0.62 -11.94
CA VAL A 107 -11.03 0.18 -11.09
C VAL A 107 -11.59 1.39 -10.35
N ARG A 108 -12.91 1.59 -10.41
CA ARG A 108 -13.59 2.66 -9.70
C ARG A 108 -14.47 2.10 -8.59
N GLU A 109 -14.30 2.64 -7.38
CA GLU A 109 -15.13 2.33 -6.22
C GLU A 109 -15.62 3.63 -5.58
N GLY A 110 -16.89 3.95 -5.80
CA GLY A 110 -17.43 5.25 -5.41
C GLY A 110 -16.60 6.38 -6.06
N PRO A 111 -16.05 7.31 -5.28
CA PRO A 111 -15.20 8.37 -5.79
C PRO A 111 -13.75 7.93 -6.05
N ALA A 112 -13.32 6.79 -5.53
CA ALA A 112 -11.93 6.34 -5.63
C ALA A 112 -11.62 5.75 -7.00
N ILE A 113 -10.38 6.00 -7.48
CA ILE A 113 -9.85 5.49 -8.74
C ILE A 113 -8.55 4.76 -8.44
N TYR A 114 -8.50 3.48 -8.77
CA TYR A 114 -7.34 2.61 -8.59
C TYR A 114 -6.87 2.08 -9.94
N TYR A 115 -5.56 1.91 -10.07
CA TYR A 115 -4.93 1.26 -11.21
C TYR A 115 -4.22 0.02 -10.71
N LEU A 116 -4.69 -1.14 -11.16
CA LEU A 116 -4.21 -2.44 -10.72
C LEU A 116 -3.39 -3.11 -11.82
N ALA A 117 -2.22 -3.64 -11.47
CA ALA A 117 -1.40 -4.45 -12.36
C ALA A 117 -0.88 -5.70 -11.65
N GLU A 118 -0.91 -6.85 -12.32
CA GLU A 118 -0.28 -8.07 -11.82
C GLU A 118 1.23 -7.98 -11.96
N VAL A 119 1.95 -8.44 -10.94
CA VAL A 119 3.41 -8.51 -10.92
C VAL A 119 3.83 -9.95 -10.65
N ARG A 120 4.65 -10.52 -11.54
CA ARG A 120 5.26 -11.82 -11.32
C ARG A 120 6.66 -11.66 -10.72
N HIS A 121 7.02 -12.53 -9.82
CA HIS A 121 8.31 -12.48 -9.16
C HIS A 121 8.77 -13.84 -8.65
N THR A 122 10.06 -13.95 -8.36
CA THR A 122 10.64 -15.08 -7.65
C THR A 122 10.89 -14.72 -6.16
N ASP A 123 11.30 -15.73 -5.36
CA ASP A 123 11.62 -15.48 -3.95
C ASP A 123 12.86 -14.59 -3.80
N ARG A 124 12.79 -13.60 -2.92
CA ARG A 124 13.85 -12.63 -2.63
C ARG A 124 14.32 -11.80 -3.83
N GLU A 125 13.52 -11.75 -4.87
CA GLU A 125 13.83 -10.95 -6.05
C GLU A 125 13.64 -9.47 -5.76
N THR A 126 14.61 -8.65 -6.17
CA THR A 126 14.45 -7.19 -6.14
C THR A 126 13.96 -6.72 -7.50
N LEU A 127 12.79 -6.09 -7.49
CA LEU A 127 12.14 -5.51 -8.67
C LEU A 127 12.25 -3.99 -8.64
N ARG A 128 12.55 -3.41 -9.79
CA ARG A 128 12.54 -1.96 -10.05
C ARG A 128 11.35 -1.65 -10.92
N PHE A 129 10.52 -0.75 -10.46
CA PHE A 129 9.30 -0.30 -11.12
C PHE A 129 9.56 1.07 -11.73
N ARG A 130 9.12 1.26 -12.99
CA ARG A 130 9.09 2.53 -13.68
C ARG A 130 7.71 2.69 -14.31
N ILE A 131 6.97 3.68 -13.84
CA ILE A 131 5.62 3.97 -14.32
C ILE A 131 5.63 5.39 -14.88
N GLU A 132 5.23 5.55 -16.12
CA GLU A 132 4.99 6.84 -16.75
C GLU A 132 3.52 7.20 -16.55
N VAL A 133 3.30 8.38 -16.00
CA VAL A 133 1.99 8.88 -15.61
C VAL A 133 1.72 10.12 -16.41
N THR A 134 0.74 10.07 -17.31
CA THR A 134 0.20 11.27 -17.94
C THR A 134 -0.89 11.84 -17.05
N THR A 135 -0.59 12.93 -16.38
CA THR A 135 -1.45 13.61 -15.43
C THR A 135 -2.48 14.52 -16.15
N PRO A 136 -3.57 14.98 -15.46
CA PRO A 136 -4.63 15.77 -16.08
C PRO A 136 -4.18 17.09 -16.72
N ASP A 137 -3.04 17.63 -16.29
CA ASP A 137 -2.40 18.80 -16.89
C ASP A 137 -1.67 18.50 -18.22
N GLY A 138 -1.66 17.23 -18.66
CA GLY A 138 -1.03 16.78 -19.88
C GLY A 138 0.46 16.49 -19.78
N GLU A 139 1.05 16.66 -18.59
CA GLU A 139 2.46 16.40 -18.37
C GLU A 139 2.71 14.90 -18.11
N VAL A 140 3.84 14.40 -18.63
CA VAL A 140 4.30 13.02 -18.35
C VAL A 140 5.32 13.05 -17.20
N ARG A 141 5.01 12.31 -16.14
CA ARG A 141 5.85 12.21 -14.95
C ARG A 141 6.19 10.76 -14.66
N ALA A 142 7.35 10.52 -14.03
CA ALA A 142 7.79 9.17 -13.69
C ALA A 142 7.63 8.87 -12.21
N LEU A 143 6.94 7.78 -11.90
CA LEU A 143 6.95 7.14 -10.61
C LEU A 143 7.93 5.97 -10.65
N GLU A 144 9.03 6.10 -9.92
CA GLU A 144 10.07 5.07 -9.86
C GLU A 144 10.32 4.66 -8.42
N PHE A 145 10.38 3.36 -8.19
CA PHE A 145 10.74 2.77 -6.90
C PHE A 145 11.27 1.34 -7.08
N GLN A 146 11.78 0.77 -6.01
CA GLN A 146 12.18 -0.64 -5.97
C GLN A 146 11.62 -1.33 -4.74
N GLN A 147 11.35 -2.61 -4.86
CA GLN A 147 10.87 -3.44 -3.77
C GLN A 147 11.49 -4.83 -3.85
N GLN A 148 11.92 -5.37 -2.71
CA GLN A 148 12.25 -6.77 -2.60
C GLN A 148 11.00 -7.59 -2.40
N MET A 149 10.82 -8.61 -3.22
CA MET A 149 9.67 -9.51 -3.22
C MET A 149 10.02 -10.79 -2.49
N PHE A 150 9.04 -11.35 -1.79
CA PHE A 150 9.20 -12.61 -1.07
C PHE A 150 8.03 -13.52 -1.42
N TRP A 151 8.27 -14.82 -1.50
CA TRP A 151 7.17 -15.75 -1.57
C TRP A 151 6.42 -15.78 -0.23
N ASP A 152 5.10 -15.76 -0.30
CA ASP A 152 4.25 -15.96 0.87
C ASP A 152 4.20 -17.46 1.19
N GLY A 153 4.25 -17.81 2.49
CA GLY A 153 4.02 -19.19 2.91
C GLY A 153 5.14 -19.86 3.69
N ARG A 154 5.75 -19.15 4.64
CA ARG A 154 6.47 -19.80 5.75
C ARG A 154 6.04 -19.22 7.09
#